data_ed0d1a9fed3d77e6415da26aafab2f7f
#
_entry.id   ed0d1a9fed3d77e6415da26aafab2f7f
#
_cell.length_a   1.000
_cell.length_b   1.000
_cell.length_c   1.000
_cell.angle_alpha   90.00
_cell.angle_beta   90.00
_cell.angle_gamma   90.00
#
_symmetry.space_group_name_H-M   'P 1'
#
loop_
_entity.id
_entity.type
_entity.pdbx_description
1 polymer ?
#
loop_
_entity_poly.entity_id
_entity_poly.type
_entity_poly.pdbx_seq_one_letter_code
_entity_poly.pdbx_strand_id
1 'polypeptide(L)'
;MPMNIYDIAKLAGVSIATVSRVVNDSPKVSERTKAKVRAVMEEQNYTPNVFARGLGLNSMNTVGIVCPDVSDTYMACAVAYLEKSLGEYGYDCILYCSGYEPQDKVCAVQRILQKRIDALVLVGSNYVGNETPGDIAYLKEAAQQVPVFLINGYVQCPTIYCVLSDVYQITYDTVSKLIASGRKQILFLYNSYSYSAREKKRGYEEALRDHGLLICEELEVFVENKILKVRDKLFQEVSRKFDAVVTTDDGLAAGALKYAAMKGIFVPDEMNIIGFNDSELAVCCEPELSSIDSQGELICKKTVDNMMKVLEGHTIQHKTVVPCHLVKRKTTNF
;
A
#
# COMPACT_ATOMS: atom_id res chain seq x y z
N MET A 1 0.05 -3.09 -43.60
CA MET A 1 -0.14 -3.94 -42.41
C MET A 1 1.00 -3.71 -41.47
N PRO A 2 0.83 -3.73 -40.17
CA PRO A 2 1.96 -3.60 -39.25
C PRO A 2 2.93 -4.78 -39.45
N MET A 3 4.24 -4.48 -39.44
CA MET A 3 5.29 -5.47 -39.56
C MET A 3 5.23 -6.48 -38.43
N ASN A 4 5.49 -7.74 -38.71
CA ASN A 4 5.49 -8.82 -37.74
C ASN A 4 6.84 -9.56 -37.72
N ILE A 5 7.03 -10.47 -36.77
CA ILE A 5 8.30 -11.19 -36.58
C ILE A 5 8.69 -12.04 -37.81
N TYR A 6 7.73 -12.50 -38.59
CA TYR A 6 7.97 -13.26 -39.85
C TYR A 6 8.59 -12.38 -40.91
N ASP A 7 8.11 -11.12 -41.02
CA ASP A 7 8.62 -10.14 -41.96
C ASP A 7 10.07 -9.74 -41.63
N ILE A 8 10.36 -9.50 -40.35
CA ILE A 8 11.72 -9.21 -39.86
C ILE A 8 12.66 -10.40 -40.15
N ALA A 9 12.23 -11.63 -39.87
CA ALA A 9 13.02 -12.83 -40.15
C ALA A 9 13.37 -12.93 -41.63
N LYS A 10 12.40 -12.66 -42.51
CA LYS A 10 12.58 -12.67 -43.96
C LYS A 10 13.55 -11.57 -44.43
N LEU A 11 13.38 -10.34 -43.97
CA LEU A 11 14.25 -9.20 -44.31
C LEU A 11 15.68 -9.38 -43.78
N ALA A 12 15.84 -9.88 -42.58
CA ALA A 12 17.14 -10.16 -42.00
C ALA A 12 17.80 -11.46 -42.53
N GLY A 13 17.05 -12.28 -43.30
CA GLY A 13 17.56 -13.55 -43.84
C GLY A 13 17.96 -14.55 -42.76
N VAL A 14 17.16 -14.61 -41.68
CA VAL A 14 17.36 -15.54 -40.55
C VAL A 14 16.07 -16.25 -40.17
N SER A 15 16.14 -17.28 -39.33
CA SER A 15 14.92 -17.95 -38.84
C SER A 15 14.18 -17.08 -37.83
N ILE A 16 12.86 -17.29 -37.68
CA ILE A 16 12.03 -16.66 -36.66
C ILE A 16 12.62 -16.91 -35.26
N ALA A 17 13.10 -18.14 -35.02
CA ALA A 17 13.75 -18.50 -33.77
C ALA A 17 15.02 -17.67 -33.51
N THR A 18 15.76 -17.28 -34.57
CA THR A 18 16.92 -16.40 -34.47
C THR A 18 16.49 -14.98 -34.11
N VAL A 19 15.44 -14.43 -34.76
CA VAL A 19 14.89 -13.11 -34.39
C VAL A 19 14.43 -13.10 -32.95
N SER A 20 13.67 -14.11 -32.51
CA SER A 20 13.24 -14.24 -31.11
C SER A 20 14.41 -14.28 -30.14
N ARG A 21 15.49 -14.99 -30.45
CA ARG A 21 16.72 -15.01 -29.63
C ARG A 21 17.44 -13.66 -29.60
N VAL A 22 17.43 -12.91 -30.71
CA VAL A 22 17.99 -11.56 -30.77
C VAL A 22 17.17 -10.58 -29.91
N VAL A 23 15.86 -10.63 -30.01
CA VAL A 23 14.93 -9.83 -29.20
C VAL A 23 15.15 -10.09 -27.69
N ASN A 24 15.46 -11.34 -27.33
CA ASN A 24 15.72 -11.77 -25.95
C ASN A 24 17.21 -11.68 -25.55
N ASP A 25 18.02 -11.03 -26.35
CA ASP A 25 19.47 -10.87 -26.17
C ASP A 25 20.24 -12.16 -25.83
N SER A 26 19.79 -13.29 -26.35
CA SER A 26 20.31 -14.62 -26.07
C SER A 26 21.81 -14.72 -26.41
N PRO A 27 22.65 -15.30 -25.53
CA PRO A 27 24.06 -15.54 -25.81
C PRO A 27 24.29 -16.61 -26.90
N LYS A 28 23.25 -17.32 -27.31
CA LYS A 28 23.30 -18.35 -28.38
C LYS A 28 23.31 -17.75 -29.79
N VAL A 29 23.31 -16.41 -29.94
CA VAL A 29 23.36 -15.70 -31.24
C VAL A 29 24.60 -14.81 -31.25
N SER A 30 25.38 -14.88 -32.34
CA SER A 30 26.58 -14.05 -32.50
C SER A 30 26.24 -12.57 -32.56
N GLU A 31 27.12 -11.70 -32.07
CA GLU A 31 26.94 -10.24 -32.08
C GLU A 31 26.72 -9.71 -33.51
N ARG A 32 27.39 -10.29 -34.50
CA ARG A 32 27.18 -9.96 -35.94
C ARG A 32 25.73 -10.19 -36.34
N THR A 33 25.14 -11.30 -35.93
CA THR A 33 23.74 -11.62 -36.27
C THR A 33 22.77 -10.74 -35.50
N LYS A 34 23.09 -10.45 -34.20
CA LYS A 34 22.30 -9.52 -33.40
C LYS A 34 22.27 -8.14 -34.05
N ALA A 35 23.42 -7.60 -34.45
CA ALA A 35 23.53 -6.29 -35.08
C ALA A 35 22.69 -6.24 -36.38
N LYS A 36 22.79 -7.27 -37.22
CA LYS A 36 22.02 -7.36 -38.47
C LYS A 36 20.50 -7.32 -38.24
N VAL A 37 20.02 -8.11 -37.30
CA VAL A 37 18.57 -8.17 -36.99
C VAL A 37 18.09 -6.88 -36.37
N ARG A 38 18.86 -6.29 -35.42
CA ARG A 38 18.51 -5.01 -34.80
C ARG A 38 18.45 -3.87 -35.83
N ALA A 39 19.37 -3.80 -36.78
CA ALA A 39 19.33 -2.82 -37.87
C ALA A 39 18.05 -2.93 -38.73
N VAL A 40 17.64 -4.15 -39.07
CA VAL A 40 16.38 -4.36 -39.82
C VAL A 40 15.16 -3.96 -38.97
N MET A 41 15.17 -4.26 -37.67
CA MET A 41 14.07 -3.88 -36.79
C MET A 41 13.95 -2.36 -36.69
N GLU A 42 15.07 -1.65 -36.58
CA GLU A 42 15.11 -0.18 -36.52
C GLU A 42 14.66 0.46 -37.84
N GLU A 43 15.19 0.00 -38.98
CA GLU A 43 14.81 0.46 -40.32
C GLU A 43 13.30 0.31 -40.59
N GLN A 44 12.71 -0.77 -40.09
CA GLN A 44 11.30 -1.07 -40.26
C GLN A 44 10.39 -0.55 -39.16
N ASN A 45 10.92 0.20 -38.20
CA ASN A 45 10.20 0.65 -36.97
C ASN A 45 9.43 -0.49 -36.29
N TYR A 46 10.04 -1.70 -36.28
CA TYR A 46 9.43 -2.88 -35.70
C TYR A 46 9.67 -2.91 -34.20
N THR A 47 8.60 -2.82 -33.43
CA THR A 47 8.64 -3.05 -31.98
C THR A 47 8.22 -4.49 -31.68
N PRO A 48 9.09 -5.31 -31.04
CA PRO A 48 8.75 -6.68 -30.67
C PRO A 48 7.50 -6.74 -29.81
N ASN A 49 6.62 -7.69 -30.08
CA ASN A 49 5.45 -7.93 -29.25
C ASN A 49 5.91 -8.47 -27.88
N VAL A 50 5.67 -7.71 -26.82
CA VAL A 50 6.05 -8.05 -25.42
C VAL A 50 5.46 -9.40 -25.01
N PHE A 51 4.23 -9.71 -25.43
CA PHE A 51 3.58 -10.99 -25.13
C PHE A 51 4.29 -12.18 -25.80
N ALA A 52 4.77 -12.00 -27.05
CA ALA A 52 5.54 -13.05 -27.74
C ALA A 52 6.94 -13.24 -27.10
N ARG A 53 7.50 -12.19 -26.53
CA ARG A 53 8.76 -12.21 -25.80
C ARG A 53 8.62 -12.99 -24.48
N GLY A 54 7.59 -12.71 -23.70
CA GLY A 54 7.33 -13.34 -22.40
C GLY A 54 7.10 -14.85 -22.47
N LEU A 55 6.44 -15.33 -23.55
CA LEU A 55 6.25 -16.76 -23.78
C LEU A 55 7.57 -17.54 -23.94
N GLY A 56 8.63 -16.88 -24.42
CA GLY A 56 9.95 -17.49 -24.60
C GLY A 56 10.85 -17.45 -23.35
N LEU A 57 10.57 -16.56 -22.41
CA LEU A 57 11.39 -16.31 -21.22
C LEU A 57 10.76 -16.90 -19.95
N ASN A 58 9.56 -17.42 -20.00
CA ASN A 58 8.76 -17.86 -18.85
C ASN A 58 8.51 -16.74 -17.81
N SER A 59 8.61 -15.48 -18.23
CA SER A 59 8.32 -14.27 -17.47
C SER A 59 7.74 -13.21 -18.40
N MET A 60 6.75 -12.47 -17.92
CA MET A 60 6.14 -11.37 -18.66
C MET A 60 6.75 -10.02 -18.29
N ASN A 61 7.67 -9.98 -17.32
CA ASN A 61 8.18 -8.78 -16.67
C ASN A 61 7.03 -7.84 -16.27
N THR A 62 5.96 -8.42 -15.72
CA THR A 62 4.74 -7.69 -15.41
C THR A 62 4.26 -8.06 -14.00
N VAL A 63 4.03 -7.07 -13.17
CA VAL A 63 3.50 -7.23 -11.81
C VAL A 63 2.05 -6.75 -11.76
N GLY A 64 1.19 -7.55 -11.16
CA GLY A 64 -0.18 -7.14 -10.87
C GLY A 64 -0.23 -6.33 -9.58
N ILE A 65 -0.89 -5.17 -9.60
CA ILE A 65 -1.17 -4.36 -8.42
C ILE A 65 -2.68 -4.28 -8.26
N VAL A 66 -3.18 -4.60 -7.07
CA VAL A 66 -4.59 -4.42 -6.72
C VAL A 66 -4.68 -3.56 -5.47
N CYS A 67 -5.46 -2.48 -5.55
CA CYS A 67 -5.80 -1.63 -4.40
C CYS A 67 -7.33 -1.45 -4.33
N PRO A 68 -7.90 -1.09 -3.18
CA PRO A 68 -9.35 -0.87 -3.09
C PRO A 68 -9.82 0.29 -3.94
N ASP A 69 -9.18 1.44 -3.82
CA ASP A 69 -9.57 2.69 -4.48
C ASP A 69 -8.36 3.60 -4.68
N VAL A 70 -8.01 3.87 -5.93
CA VAL A 70 -6.88 4.74 -6.29
C VAL A 70 -7.17 6.23 -6.07
N SER A 71 -8.40 6.62 -5.76
CA SER A 71 -8.72 8.00 -5.34
C SER A 71 -8.34 8.29 -3.89
N ASP A 72 -8.07 7.26 -3.09
CA ASP A 72 -7.48 7.40 -1.76
C ASP A 72 -6.01 7.80 -1.88
N THR A 73 -5.61 8.88 -1.21
CA THR A 73 -4.27 9.48 -1.33
C THR A 73 -3.17 8.48 -0.94
N TYR A 74 -3.37 7.70 0.13
CA TYR A 74 -2.40 6.68 0.55
C TYR A 74 -2.22 5.62 -0.53
N MET A 75 -3.33 5.11 -1.10
CA MET A 75 -3.30 4.10 -2.16
C MET A 75 -2.65 4.64 -3.44
N ALA A 76 -2.97 5.88 -3.83
CA ALA A 76 -2.38 6.55 -4.99
C ALA A 76 -0.85 6.69 -4.86
N CYS A 77 -0.37 7.18 -3.72
CA CYS A 77 1.06 7.29 -3.43
C CYS A 77 1.75 5.91 -3.45
N ALA A 78 1.15 4.91 -2.82
CA ALA A 78 1.72 3.56 -2.79
C ALA A 78 1.82 2.95 -4.20
N VAL A 79 0.80 3.12 -5.04
CA VAL A 79 0.83 2.67 -6.45
C VAL A 79 1.96 3.38 -7.22
N ALA A 80 2.12 4.70 -7.04
CA ALA A 80 3.18 5.47 -7.70
C ALA A 80 4.58 5.02 -7.24
N TYR A 81 4.78 4.77 -5.94
CA TYR A 81 6.06 4.25 -5.43
C TYR A 81 6.38 2.84 -5.94
N LEU A 82 5.37 1.97 -6.02
CA LEU A 82 5.53 0.62 -6.57
C LEU A 82 5.90 0.66 -8.04
N GLU A 83 5.16 1.44 -8.84
CA GLU A 83 5.41 1.59 -10.28
C GLU A 83 6.83 2.09 -10.55
N LYS A 84 7.25 3.17 -9.87
CA LYS A 84 8.60 3.70 -9.96
C LYS A 84 9.66 2.65 -9.61
N SER A 85 9.48 1.96 -8.47
CA SER A 85 10.44 0.94 -8.02
C SER A 85 10.50 -0.26 -8.96
N LEU A 86 9.36 -0.71 -9.51
CA LEU A 86 9.28 -1.80 -10.48
C LEU A 86 9.98 -1.41 -11.80
N GLY A 87 9.80 -0.16 -12.25
CA GLY A 87 10.45 0.38 -13.45
C GLY A 87 11.99 0.35 -13.36
N GLU A 88 12.57 0.54 -12.17
CA GLU A 88 14.02 0.43 -11.93
C GLU A 88 14.55 -1.00 -12.22
N TYR A 89 13.70 -2.04 -12.06
CA TYR A 89 13.99 -3.44 -12.37
C TYR A 89 13.51 -3.87 -13.76
N GLY A 90 12.94 -2.95 -14.56
CA GLY A 90 12.43 -3.25 -15.90
C GLY A 90 11.13 -4.06 -15.91
N TYR A 91 10.32 -3.94 -14.86
CA TYR A 91 8.99 -4.52 -14.78
C TYR A 91 7.91 -3.48 -15.09
N ASP A 92 6.94 -3.88 -15.90
CA ASP A 92 5.69 -3.15 -16.08
C ASP A 92 4.69 -3.51 -14.98
N CYS A 93 3.67 -2.67 -14.74
CA CYS A 93 2.60 -2.99 -13.81
C CYS A 93 1.21 -2.92 -14.46
N ILE A 94 0.30 -3.75 -13.97
CA ILE A 94 -1.12 -3.71 -14.29
C ILE A 94 -1.88 -3.41 -13.02
N LEU A 95 -2.65 -2.30 -13.00
CA LEU A 95 -3.44 -1.88 -11.85
C LEU A 95 -4.91 -2.27 -12.00
N TYR A 96 -5.49 -2.85 -10.94
CA TYR A 96 -6.93 -3.02 -10.77
C TYR A 96 -7.40 -2.38 -9.45
N CYS A 97 -8.52 -1.66 -9.50
CA CYS A 97 -9.24 -1.24 -8.31
C CYS A 97 -10.31 -2.28 -7.97
N SER A 98 -10.25 -2.80 -6.73
CA SER A 98 -11.16 -3.88 -6.30
C SER A 98 -12.42 -3.36 -5.59
N GLY A 99 -12.44 -2.10 -5.15
CA GLY A 99 -13.41 -1.68 -4.15
C GLY A 99 -13.17 -2.35 -2.79
N TYR A 100 -14.13 -2.21 -1.90
CA TYR A 100 -14.01 -2.68 -0.51
C TYR A 100 -14.80 -3.96 -0.24
N GLU A 101 -15.74 -4.32 -1.09
CA GLU A 101 -16.58 -5.49 -0.91
C GLU A 101 -15.79 -6.80 -1.07
N PRO A 102 -16.03 -7.82 -0.23
CA PRO A 102 -15.28 -9.09 -0.28
C PRO A 102 -15.32 -9.75 -1.66
N GLN A 103 -16.48 -9.80 -2.31
CA GLN A 103 -16.63 -10.43 -3.61
C GLN A 103 -15.87 -9.71 -4.71
N ASP A 104 -15.83 -8.37 -4.67
CA ASP A 104 -15.13 -7.56 -5.67
C ASP A 104 -13.61 -7.76 -5.56
N LYS A 105 -13.08 -7.93 -4.35
CA LYS A 105 -11.66 -8.27 -4.12
C LYS A 105 -11.30 -9.62 -4.76
N VAL A 106 -12.14 -10.63 -4.55
CA VAL A 106 -11.95 -11.96 -5.18
C VAL A 106 -11.95 -11.83 -6.70
N CYS A 107 -12.94 -11.13 -7.26
CA CYS A 107 -13.05 -10.92 -8.71
C CYS A 107 -11.85 -10.16 -9.27
N ALA A 108 -11.37 -9.10 -8.60
CA ALA A 108 -10.21 -8.33 -9.05
C ALA A 108 -8.94 -9.18 -9.09
N VAL A 109 -8.70 -9.99 -8.04
CA VAL A 109 -7.56 -10.91 -7.99
C VAL A 109 -7.64 -11.96 -9.08
N GLN A 110 -8.79 -12.58 -9.29
CA GLN A 110 -8.97 -13.57 -10.36
C GLN A 110 -8.74 -12.98 -11.75
N ARG A 111 -9.25 -11.77 -12.00
CA ARG A 111 -9.09 -11.08 -13.30
C ARG A 111 -7.65 -10.70 -13.59
N ILE A 112 -6.89 -10.25 -12.58
CA ILE A 112 -5.50 -9.84 -12.78
C ILE A 112 -4.59 -11.06 -13.02
N LEU A 113 -4.85 -12.19 -12.36
CA LEU A 113 -4.13 -13.45 -12.58
C LEU A 113 -4.25 -13.97 -14.04
N GLN A 114 -5.38 -13.71 -14.71
CA GLN A 114 -5.57 -14.04 -16.12
C GLN A 114 -4.64 -13.25 -17.06
N LYS A 115 -3.96 -12.20 -16.57
CA LYS A 115 -3.02 -11.38 -17.35
C LYS A 115 -1.60 -11.94 -17.40
N ARG A 116 -1.36 -13.14 -16.84
CA ARG A 116 -0.04 -13.79 -16.80
C ARG A 116 1.02 -12.91 -16.16
N ILE A 117 0.72 -12.39 -15.00
CA ILE A 117 1.66 -11.60 -14.17
C ILE A 117 2.69 -12.51 -13.51
N ASP A 118 3.87 -11.98 -13.20
CA ASP A 118 4.96 -12.70 -12.52
C ASP A 118 4.82 -12.67 -10.99
N ALA A 119 4.18 -11.64 -10.46
CA ALA A 119 3.85 -11.49 -9.05
C ALA A 119 2.61 -10.61 -8.85
N LEU A 120 1.98 -10.72 -7.69
CA LEU A 120 0.80 -9.94 -7.29
C LEU A 120 1.11 -9.12 -6.04
N VAL A 121 0.85 -7.82 -6.08
CA VAL A 121 0.87 -6.92 -4.91
C VAL A 121 -0.53 -6.46 -4.57
N LEU A 122 -0.92 -6.64 -3.32
CA LEU A 122 -2.19 -6.14 -2.77
C LEU A 122 -1.88 -4.98 -1.83
N VAL A 123 -2.31 -3.79 -2.21
CA VAL A 123 -2.03 -2.55 -1.48
C VAL A 123 -3.18 -2.22 -0.55
N GLY A 124 -2.90 -2.21 0.76
CA GLY A 124 -3.88 -1.89 1.78
C GLY A 124 -4.23 -3.06 2.69
N SER A 125 -4.70 -2.72 3.87
CA SER A 125 -4.95 -3.67 4.98
C SER A 125 -6.33 -4.35 4.94
N ASN A 126 -7.11 -4.12 3.87
CA ASN A 126 -8.50 -4.62 3.77
C ASN A 126 -8.64 -6.02 3.16
N TYR A 127 -7.53 -6.61 2.66
CA TYR A 127 -7.56 -7.88 1.91
C TYR A 127 -7.62 -9.13 2.79
N VAL A 128 -7.32 -9.00 4.07
CA VAL A 128 -7.24 -10.14 4.99
C VAL A 128 -8.53 -10.36 5.81
N GLY A 129 -9.51 -9.48 5.68
CA GLY A 129 -10.78 -9.55 6.42
C GLY A 129 -10.56 -9.67 7.93
N ASN A 130 -11.26 -10.60 8.57
CA ASN A 130 -11.05 -11.00 9.96
C ASN A 130 -10.05 -12.16 10.11
N GLU A 131 -9.28 -12.45 9.07
CA GLU A 131 -8.27 -13.51 9.02
C GLU A 131 -8.86 -14.93 9.15
N THR A 132 -10.16 -15.09 8.95
CA THR A 132 -10.78 -16.41 8.91
C THR A 132 -10.30 -17.20 7.68
N PRO A 133 -10.32 -18.54 7.71
CA PRO A 133 -9.95 -19.34 6.54
C PRO A 133 -10.73 -18.94 5.26
N GLY A 134 -12.00 -18.57 5.39
CA GLY A 134 -12.83 -18.10 4.26
C GLY A 134 -12.36 -16.75 3.72
N ASP A 135 -12.00 -15.82 4.59
CA ASP A 135 -11.57 -14.47 4.20
C ASP A 135 -10.28 -14.46 3.35
N ILE A 136 -9.40 -15.44 3.59
CA ILE A 136 -8.06 -15.50 2.96
C ILE A 136 -7.92 -16.62 1.92
N ALA A 137 -8.97 -17.39 1.64
CA ALA A 137 -8.92 -18.51 0.70
C ALA A 137 -8.43 -18.07 -0.69
N TYR A 138 -9.00 -16.99 -1.22
CA TYR A 138 -8.64 -16.46 -2.54
C TYR A 138 -7.17 -15.99 -2.63
N LEU A 139 -6.59 -15.53 -1.52
CA LEU A 139 -5.17 -15.15 -1.46
C LEU A 139 -4.28 -16.39 -1.54
N LYS A 140 -4.66 -17.47 -0.85
CA LYS A 140 -3.93 -18.74 -0.89
C LYS A 140 -4.03 -19.40 -2.27
N GLU A 141 -5.17 -19.30 -2.94
CA GLU A 141 -5.35 -19.76 -4.32
C GLU A 141 -4.49 -18.95 -5.30
N ALA A 142 -4.44 -17.63 -5.15
CA ALA A 142 -3.56 -16.77 -5.94
C ALA A 142 -2.08 -17.13 -5.73
N ALA A 143 -1.69 -17.40 -4.48
CA ALA A 143 -0.33 -17.73 -4.10
C ALA A 143 0.14 -19.13 -4.59
N GLN A 144 -0.76 -19.95 -5.10
CA GLN A 144 -0.41 -21.18 -5.82
C GLN A 144 0.02 -20.93 -7.28
N GLN A 145 -0.32 -19.76 -7.82
CA GLN A 145 -0.06 -19.41 -9.22
C GLN A 145 1.14 -18.46 -9.34
N VAL A 146 1.22 -17.46 -8.47
CA VAL A 146 2.29 -16.45 -8.44
C VAL A 146 2.61 -16.07 -7.00
N PRO A 147 3.84 -15.56 -6.70
CA PRO A 147 4.13 -14.95 -5.41
C PRO A 147 3.19 -13.78 -5.10
N VAL A 148 2.64 -13.75 -3.89
CA VAL A 148 1.71 -12.71 -3.43
C VAL A 148 2.36 -11.87 -2.35
N PHE A 149 2.29 -10.54 -2.52
CA PHE A 149 2.80 -9.55 -1.57
C PHE A 149 1.65 -8.72 -1.01
N LEU A 150 1.57 -8.64 0.32
CA LEU A 150 0.58 -7.82 1.02
C LEU A 150 1.27 -6.61 1.66
N ILE A 151 0.74 -5.43 1.40
CA ILE A 151 1.15 -4.20 2.08
C ILE A 151 0.14 -3.89 3.17
N ASN A 152 0.61 -3.82 4.42
CA ASN A 152 -0.18 -3.53 5.62
C ASN A 152 -1.31 -4.55 5.93
N GLY A 153 -1.22 -5.76 5.37
CA GLY A 153 -2.03 -6.91 5.74
C GLY A 153 -1.14 -8.09 6.13
N TYR A 154 -1.61 -8.96 7.03
CA TYR A 154 -0.84 -10.13 7.47
C TYR A 154 -1.61 -11.42 7.27
N VAL A 155 -0.97 -12.39 6.63
CA VAL A 155 -1.44 -13.77 6.48
C VAL A 155 -0.28 -14.72 6.71
N GLN A 156 -0.46 -15.68 7.58
CA GLN A 156 0.53 -16.74 7.78
C GLN A 156 0.39 -17.80 6.68
N CYS A 157 1.20 -17.68 5.64
CA CYS A 157 1.25 -18.60 4.50
C CYS A 157 2.66 -18.59 3.87
N PRO A 158 3.25 -19.75 3.53
CA PRO A 158 4.61 -19.85 3.00
C PRO A 158 4.85 -19.13 1.66
N THR A 159 3.81 -18.84 0.90
CA THR A 159 3.89 -18.22 -0.43
C THR A 159 3.28 -16.82 -0.47
N ILE A 160 2.93 -16.27 0.71
CA ILE A 160 2.45 -14.90 0.87
C ILE A 160 3.44 -14.12 1.72
N TYR A 161 3.91 -13.00 1.21
CA TYR A 161 4.89 -12.13 1.84
C TYR A 161 4.23 -10.83 2.28
N CYS A 162 4.40 -10.47 3.56
CA CYS A 162 3.73 -9.33 4.16
C CYS A 162 4.76 -8.26 4.55
N VAL A 163 4.58 -7.04 4.08
CA VAL A 163 5.37 -5.87 4.47
C VAL A 163 4.46 -4.89 5.19
N LEU A 164 4.76 -4.60 6.45
CA LEU A 164 3.87 -3.92 7.39
C LEU A 164 4.55 -2.69 7.98
N SER A 165 3.79 -1.61 8.15
CA SER A 165 4.12 -0.55 9.12
C SER A 165 3.87 -1.06 10.53
N ASP A 166 4.74 -0.75 11.49
CA ASP A 166 4.52 -1.04 12.91
C ASP A 166 3.56 -0.04 13.53
N VAL A 167 2.32 -0.11 13.08
CA VAL A 167 1.27 0.82 13.48
C VAL A 167 0.81 0.61 14.93
N TYR A 168 0.97 -0.63 15.44
CA TYR A 168 0.68 -0.95 16.83
C TYR A 168 1.64 -0.21 17.77
N GLN A 169 2.95 -0.41 17.59
CA GLN A 169 3.95 0.15 18.50
C GLN A 169 3.93 1.68 18.48
N ILE A 170 3.87 2.30 17.29
CA ILE A 170 3.85 3.77 17.21
C ILE A 170 2.58 4.37 17.82
N THR A 171 1.43 3.69 17.70
CA THR A 171 0.19 4.17 18.34
C THR A 171 0.29 4.06 19.85
N TYR A 172 0.78 2.93 20.37
CA TYR A 172 1.05 2.73 21.79
C TYR A 172 1.98 3.83 22.35
N ASP A 173 3.12 4.06 21.69
CA ASP A 173 4.10 5.06 22.13
C ASP A 173 3.52 6.49 22.09
N THR A 174 2.72 6.78 21.08
CA THR A 174 2.10 8.10 20.89
C THR A 174 1.05 8.38 21.97
N VAL A 175 0.19 7.40 22.25
CA VAL A 175 -0.83 7.51 23.30
C VAL A 175 -0.16 7.58 24.68
N SER A 176 0.90 6.80 24.92
CA SER A 176 1.69 6.88 26.16
C SER A 176 2.30 8.27 26.38
N LYS A 177 2.80 8.92 25.32
CA LYS A 177 3.30 10.31 25.39
C LYS A 177 2.19 11.31 25.69
N LEU A 178 1.00 11.15 25.10
CA LEU A 178 -0.16 11.99 25.43
C LEU A 178 -0.52 11.87 26.92
N ILE A 179 -0.57 10.66 27.45
CA ILE A 179 -0.86 10.42 28.86
C ILE A 179 0.21 11.03 29.76
N ALA A 180 1.49 10.85 29.43
CA ALA A 180 2.61 11.44 30.15
C ALA A 180 2.59 12.99 30.15
N SER A 181 2.03 13.59 29.05
CA SER A 181 1.82 15.06 29.00
C SER A 181 0.59 15.55 29.76
N GLY A 182 -0.14 14.65 30.43
CA GLY A 182 -1.28 14.96 31.30
C GLY A 182 -2.65 14.76 30.64
N ARG A 183 -2.73 14.29 29.38
CA ARG A 183 -4.00 14.00 28.70
C ARG A 183 -4.61 12.71 29.27
N LYS A 184 -5.92 12.72 29.53
CA LYS A 184 -6.62 11.59 30.19
C LYS A 184 -7.87 11.12 29.47
N GLN A 185 -8.45 11.95 28.62
CA GLN A 185 -9.65 11.66 27.85
C GLN A 185 -9.29 11.69 26.38
N ILE A 186 -8.71 10.59 25.89
CA ILE A 186 -8.16 10.50 24.53
C ILE A 186 -9.21 9.88 23.62
N LEU A 187 -9.67 10.63 22.63
CA LEU A 187 -10.60 10.15 21.59
C LEU A 187 -9.81 9.41 20.51
N PHE A 188 -10.26 8.22 20.13
CA PHE A 188 -9.76 7.45 19.01
C PHE A 188 -10.74 7.49 17.85
N LEU A 189 -10.34 8.08 16.70
CA LEU A 189 -11.15 8.13 15.48
C LEU A 189 -10.65 7.13 14.46
N TYR A 190 -11.54 6.31 13.92
CA TYR A 190 -11.21 5.32 12.92
C TYR A 190 -12.29 5.20 11.84
N ASN A 191 -11.90 4.78 10.63
CA ASN A 191 -12.76 4.73 9.45
C ASN A 191 -12.88 3.33 8.82
N SER A 192 -12.26 2.33 9.41
CA SER A 192 -12.32 0.96 8.91
C SER A 192 -12.08 -0.06 10.02
N TYR A 193 -12.44 -1.32 9.74
CA TYR A 193 -12.13 -2.49 10.59
C TYR A 193 -11.00 -3.33 9.97
N SER A 194 -10.15 -2.73 9.13
CA SER A 194 -9.03 -3.38 8.49
C SER A 194 -7.97 -3.85 9.50
N TYR A 195 -7.07 -4.73 9.09
CA TYR A 195 -5.96 -5.21 9.91
C TYR A 195 -5.19 -4.04 10.57
N SER A 196 -4.77 -3.06 9.78
CA SER A 196 -4.02 -1.90 10.29
C SER A 196 -4.84 -1.07 11.28
N ALA A 197 -6.14 -0.87 11.05
CA ALA A 197 -7.00 -0.13 11.97
C ALA A 197 -7.17 -0.87 13.30
N ARG A 198 -7.30 -2.20 13.27
CA ARG A 198 -7.36 -3.04 14.49
C ARG A 198 -6.06 -2.97 15.28
N GLU A 199 -4.90 -3.03 14.61
CA GLU A 199 -3.61 -2.92 15.29
C GLU A 199 -3.38 -1.53 15.90
N LYS A 200 -3.79 -0.45 15.22
CA LYS A 200 -3.78 0.91 15.81
C LYS A 200 -4.67 0.99 17.05
N LYS A 201 -5.90 0.46 16.95
CA LYS A 201 -6.83 0.42 18.08
C LYS A 201 -6.26 -0.38 19.25
N ARG A 202 -5.65 -1.53 18.99
CA ARG A 202 -4.99 -2.35 20.02
C ARG A 202 -3.88 -1.57 20.72
N GLY A 203 -3.02 -0.88 19.97
CA GLY A 203 -1.98 -0.02 20.57
C GLY A 203 -2.54 1.09 21.43
N TYR A 204 -3.61 1.74 20.99
CA TYR A 204 -4.33 2.74 21.77
C TYR A 204 -4.90 2.15 23.08
N GLU A 205 -5.63 1.04 23.02
CA GLU A 205 -6.25 0.41 24.18
C GLU A 205 -5.21 -0.10 25.19
N GLU A 206 -4.12 -0.74 24.72
CA GLU A 206 -3.06 -1.23 25.60
C GLU A 206 -2.32 -0.09 26.29
N ALA A 207 -2.03 1.00 25.58
CA ALA A 207 -1.45 2.18 26.21
C ALA A 207 -2.33 2.76 27.34
N LEU A 208 -3.65 2.81 27.14
CA LEU A 208 -4.57 3.25 28.20
C LEU A 208 -4.51 2.31 29.41
N ARG A 209 -4.59 0.99 29.18
CA ARG A 209 -4.55 -0.02 30.27
C ARG A 209 -3.26 0.07 31.08
N ASP A 210 -2.11 0.11 30.41
CA ASP A 210 -0.79 0.12 31.06
C ASP A 210 -0.55 1.39 31.90
N HIS A 211 -1.22 2.49 31.54
CA HIS A 211 -1.19 3.75 32.31
C HIS A 211 -2.37 3.89 33.28
N GLY A 212 -3.14 2.84 33.51
CA GLY A 212 -4.23 2.84 34.51
C GLY A 212 -5.46 3.66 34.09
N LEU A 213 -5.62 3.98 32.81
CA LEU A 213 -6.80 4.67 32.29
C LEU A 213 -7.85 3.66 31.82
N LEU A 214 -9.13 4.00 32.01
CA LEU A 214 -10.23 3.15 31.57
C LEU A 214 -10.46 3.34 30.05
N ILE A 215 -10.64 2.24 29.37
CA ILE A 215 -11.14 2.26 27.99
C ILE A 215 -12.61 2.66 28.04
N CYS A 216 -12.96 3.62 27.20
CA CYS A 216 -14.33 4.16 27.11
C CYS A 216 -14.83 4.05 25.68
N GLU A 217 -15.82 3.23 25.45
CA GLU A 217 -16.42 3.02 24.12
C GLU A 217 -16.93 4.31 23.47
N GLU A 218 -17.41 5.27 24.28
CA GLU A 218 -17.84 6.58 23.79
C GLU A 218 -16.69 7.41 23.19
N LEU A 219 -15.43 7.07 23.52
CA LEU A 219 -14.21 7.69 22.98
C LEU A 219 -13.58 6.88 21.84
N GLU A 220 -14.22 5.83 21.36
CA GLU A 220 -13.84 5.03 20.20
C GLU A 220 -14.85 5.21 19.09
N VAL A 221 -14.64 6.19 18.23
CA VAL A 221 -15.64 6.66 17.29
C VAL A 221 -15.31 6.24 15.85
N PHE A 222 -16.18 5.39 15.30
CA PHE A 222 -16.16 5.09 13.87
C PHE A 222 -16.79 6.23 13.07
N VAL A 223 -16.10 6.70 12.03
CA VAL A 223 -16.63 7.73 11.12
C VAL A 223 -16.00 7.60 9.74
N GLU A 224 -16.80 7.83 8.71
CA GLU A 224 -16.31 7.87 7.32
C GLU A 224 -15.23 8.95 7.16
N ASN A 225 -14.14 8.64 6.43
CA ASN A 225 -13.04 9.57 6.20
C ASN A 225 -13.44 10.73 5.27
N LYS A 226 -14.33 11.57 5.78
CA LYS A 226 -14.79 12.81 5.15
C LYS A 226 -14.72 13.93 6.18
N ILE A 227 -13.87 14.89 5.96
CA ILE A 227 -13.53 15.97 6.90
C ILE A 227 -14.78 16.60 7.56
N LEU A 228 -15.80 16.95 6.76
CA LEU A 228 -17.00 17.57 7.30
C LEU A 228 -17.87 16.59 8.07
N LYS A 229 -17.94 15.33 7.67
CA LYS A 229 -18.67 14.29 8.43
C LYS A 229 -18.05 14.05 9.80
N VAL A 230 -16.71 14.05 9.88
CA VAL A 230 -15.99 13.93 11.17
C VAL A 230 -16.35 15.10 12.08
N ARG A 231 -16.23 16.33 11.58
CA ARG A 231 -16.61 17.55 12.34
C ARG A 231 -18.03 17.45 12.87
N ASP A 232 -18.98 17.13 12.01
CA ASP A 232 -20.41 17.10 12.35
C ASP A 232 -20.73 15.99 13.35
N LYS A 233 -20.13 14.81 13.17
CA LYS A 233 -20.26 13.69 14.12
C LYS A 233 -19.74 14.03 15.51
N LEU A 234 -18.55 14.64 15.60
CA LEU A 234 -17.98 15.07 16.86
C LEU A 234 -18.86 16.14 17.54
N PHE A 235 -19.48 17.00 16.75
CA PHE A 235 -20.34 18.06 17.28
C PHE A 235 -21.69 17.55 17.78
N GLN A 236 -22.27 16.58 17.09
CA GLN A 236 -23.66 16.13 17.30
C GLN A 236 -23.77 14.90 18.20
N GLU A 237 -22.82 13.96 18.09
CA GLU A 237 -22.95 12.63 18.66
C GLU A 237 -21.99 12.38 19.84
N VAL A 238 -20.84 13.10 19.92
CA VAL A 238 -19.88 12.89 21.00
C VAL A 238 -20.17 13.87 22.14
N SER A 239 -20.86 13.38 23.16
CA SER A 239 -21.21 14.19 24.34
C SER A 239 -20.11 14.21 25.40
N ARG A 240 -19.25 13.18 25.44
CA ARG A 240 -18.16 13.06 26.39
C ARG A 240 -17.04 14.05 26.07
N LYS A 241 -16.50 14.70 27.09
CA LYS A 241 -15.34 15.59 26.94
C LYS A 241 -14.09 14.78 26.67
N PHE A 242 -13.24 15.29 25.79
CA PHE A 242 -11.92 14.74 25.48
C PHE A 242 -10.89 15.87 25.34
N ASP A 243 -9.63 15.56 25.66
CA ASP A 243 -8.51 16.50 25.70
C ASP A 243 -7.39 16.12 24.70
N ALA A 244 -7.54 14.99 24.00
CA ALA A 244 -6.71 14.60 22.88
C ALA A 244 -7.48 13.78 21.87
N VAL A 245 -7.03 13.78 20.62
CA VAL A 245 -7.58 12.99 19.50
C VAL A 245 -6.43 12.27 18.79
N VAL A 246 -6.55 10.96 18.69
CA VAL A 246 -5.68 10.10 17.88
C VAL A 246 -6.52 9.51 16.76
N THR A 247 -6.02 9.56 15.53
CA THR A 247 -6.80 9.14 14.37
C THR A 247 -6.09 8.06 13.58
N THR A 248 -6.84 7.34 12.74
CA THR A 248 -6.25 6.36 11.82
C THR A 248 -5.85 6.96 10.48
N ASP A 249 -6.16 8.24 10.23
CA ASP A 249 -5.87 8.96 8.98
C ASP A 249 -5.88 10.48 9.19
N ASP A 250 -5.11 11.24 8.40
CA ASP A 250 -5.02 12.70 8.49
C ASP A 250 -6.34 13.40 8.14
N GLY A 251 -7.16 12.81 7.28
CA GLY A 251 -8.48 13.36 6.97
C GLY A 251 -9.42 13.38 8.18
N LEU A 252 -9.32 12.37 9.06
CA LEU A 252 -10.04 12.32 10.32
C LEU A 252 -9.53 13.41 11.28
N ALA A 253 -8.21 13.60 11.34
CA ALA A 253 -7.58 14.61 12.17
C ALA A 253 -7.92 16.04 11.71
N ALA A 254 -7.95 16.29 10.40
CA ALA A 254 -8.40 17.55 9.81
C ALA A 254 -9.86 17.86 10.18
N GLY A 255 -10.71 16.82 10.22
CA GLY A 255 -12.09 16.95 10.70
C GLY A 255 -12.17 17.32 12.19
N ALA A 256 -11.31 16.72 13.02
CA ALA A 256 -11.19 17.06 14.45
C ALA A 256 -10.67 18.49 14.66
N LEU A 257 -9.72 18.97 13.84
CA LEU A 257 -9.29 20.38 13.86
C LEU A 257 -10.44 21.33 13.55
N LYS A 258 -11.26 21.01 12.53
CA LYS A 258 -12.45 21.83 12.22
C LYS A 258 -13.47 21.84 13.36
N TYR A 259 -13.64 20.71 14.07
CA TYR A 259 -14.47 20.66 15.27
C TYR A 259 -13.89 21.55 16.39
N ALA A 260 -12.60 21.45 16.68
CA ALA A 260 -11.94 22.28 17.71
C ALA A 260 -12.11 23.77 17.40
N ALA A 261 -11.87 24.19 16.15
CA ALA A 261 -12.07 25.58 15.71
C ALA A 261 -13.52 26.05 15.90
N MET A 262 -14.53 25.22 15.55
CA MET A 262 -15.95 25.57 15.77
C MET A 262 -16.31 25.72 17.25
N LYS A 263 -15.66 24.97 18.13
CA LYS A 263 -15.89 25.02 19.58
C LYS A 263 -15.06 26.08 20.27
N GLY A 264 -14.12 26.73 19.59
CA GLY A 264 -13.18 27.69 20.17
C GLY A 264 -12.15 27.01 21.09
N ILE A 265 -11.84 25.73 20.85
CA ILE A 265 -10.87 24.96 21.62
C ILE A 265 -9.48 25.25 21.08
N PHE A 266 -8.54 25.65 21.93
CA PHE A 266 -7.16 25.93 21.52
C PHE A 266 -6.35 24.64 21.33
N VAL A 267 -5.81 24.46 20.11
CA VAL A 267 -4.92 23.35 19.75
C VAL A 267 -3.51 23.94 19.63
N PRO A 268 -2.48 23.43 20.33
CA PRO A 268 -2.48 22.19 21.12
C PRO A 268 -2.81 22.35 22.62
N ASP A 269 -3.00 23.56 23.14
CA ASP A 269 -3.00 23.84 24.58
C ASP A 269 -4.12 23.12 25.33
N GLU A 270 -5.35 23.19 24.84
CA GLU A 270 -6.51 22.52 25.44
C GLU A 270 -6.76 21.13 24.86
N MET A 271 -6.35 20.90 23.59
CA MET A 271 -6.56 19.63 22.91
C MET A 271 -5.38 19.29 21.99
N ASN A 272 -4.77 18.12 22.17
CA ASN A 272 -3.81 17.61 21.19
C ASN A 272 -4.52 16.82 20.08
N ILE A 273 -4.07 16.95 18.83
CA ILE A 273 -4.62 16.21 17.70
C ILE A 273 -3.48 15.57 16.90
N ILE A 274 -3.61 14.27 16.64
CA ILE A 274 -2.59 13.47 15.94
C ILE A 274 -3.24 12.73 14.77
N GLY A 275 -2.68 12.95 13.57
CA GLY A 275 -3.04 12.27 12.34
C GLY A 275 -2.24 10.99 12.10
N PHE A 276 -2.47 10.40 10.93
CA PHE A 276 -1.76 9.22 10.46
C PHE A 276 -1.56 9.27 8.94
N ASN A 277 -0.42 8.81 8.46
CA ASN A 277 0.13 8.74 7.10
C ASN A 277 1.00 9.93 6.68
N ASP A 278 1.06 11.01 7.45
CA ASP A 278 1.84 12.23 7.17
C ASP A 278 1.65 12.73 5.72
N SER A 279 0.38 12.84 5.33
CA SER A 279 -0.04 13.26 4.00
C SER A 279 0.06 14.78 3.81
N GLU A 280 -0.12 15.26 2.56
CA GLU A 280 -0.22 16.69 2.26
C GLU A 280 -1.25 17.43 3.13
N LEU A 281 -2.30 16.75 3.61
CA LEU A 281 -3.26 17.33 4.54
C LEU A 281 -2.60 17.77 5.85
N ALA A 282 -1.56 17.07 6.29
CA ALA A 282 -0.89 17.41 7.55
C ALA A 282 -0.23 18.79 7.51
N VAL A 283 0.32 19.18 6.37
CA VAL A 283 0.94 20.50 6.17
C VAL A 283 -0.06 21.56 5.68
N CYS A 284 -1.17 21.14 5.06
CA CYS A 284 -2.22 22.08 4.62
C CYS A 284 -3.16 22.53 5.75
N CYS A 285 -3.16 21.83 6.89
CA CYS A 285 -3.96 22.22 8.05
C CYS A 285 -3.35 23.45 8.75
N GLU A 286 -4.22 24.26 9.40
CA GLU A 286 -3.79 25.34 10.29
C GLU A 286 -4.51 25.16 11.64
N PRO A 287 -3.77 24.92 12.73
CA PRO A 287 -2.33 24.67 12.81
C PRO A 287 -1.90 23.41 12.06
N GLU A 288 -0.63 23.37 11.59
CA GLU A 288 -0.05 22.20 10.93
C GLU A 288 -0.16 20.96 11.81
N LEU A 289 -0.62 19.86 11.23
CA LEU A 289 -0.98 18.62 11.94
C LEU A 289 0.25 17.77 12.27
N SER A 290 0.46 17.44 13.53
CA SER A 290 1.34 16.34 13.93
C SER A 290 0.75 15.03 13.43
N SER A 291 1.53 14.24 12.69
CA SER A 291 1.05 13.01 12.08
C SER A 291 2.08 11.89 12.20
N ILE A 292 1.59 10.67 12.22
CA ILE A 292 2.46 9.47 12.19
C ILE A 292 2.78 9.15 10.74
N ASP A 293 4.07 9.23 10.38
CA ASP A 293 4.58 8.74 9.12
C ASP A 293 4.66 7.21 9.15
N SER A 294 3.84 6.58 8.33
CA SER A 294 3.76 5.13 8.17
C SER A 294 4.86 4.56 7.27
N GLN A 295 5.78 5.38 6.76
CA GLN A 295 6.90 4.99 5.88
C GLN A 295 6.43 4.32 4.58
N GLY A 296 5.42 4.88 3.93
CA GLY A 296 4.77 4.30 2.75
C GLY A 296 5.74 4.04 1.59
N GLU A 297 6.65 4.99 1.27
CA GLU A 297 7.66 4.82 0.23
C GLU A 297 8.63 3.67 0.57
N LEU A 298 9.14 3.62 1.79
CA LEU A 298 10.07 2.58 2.24
C LEU A 298 9.41 1.19 2.21
N ILE A 299 8.15 1.09 2.59
CA ILE A 299 7.37 -0.16 2.53
C ILE A 299 7.24 -0.64 1.08
N CYS A 300 6.88 0.24 0.17
CA CYS A 300 6.76 -0.09 -1.26
C CYS A 300 8.10 -0.54 -1.83
N LYS A 301 9.18 0.18 -1.54
CA LYS A 301 10.53 -0.20 -1.95
C LYS A 301 10.94 -1.58 -1.40
N LYS A 302 10.75 -1.81 -0.08
CA LYS A 302 11.03 -3.13 0.54
C LYS A 302 10.18 -4.24 -0.06
N THR A 303 8.94 -3.94 -0.45
CA THR A 303 8.06 -4.92 -1.11
C THR A 303 8.65 -5.32 -2.46
N VAL A 304 9.10 -4.36 -3.27
CA VAL A 304 9.71 -4.64 -4.59
C VAL A 304 11.06 -5.35 -4.41
N ASP A 305 11.93 -4.89 -3.51
CA ASP A 305 13.22 -5.55 -3.24
C ASP A 305 13.04 -7.02 -2.81
N ASN A 306 12.05 -7.28 -1.95
CA ASN A 306 11.71 -8.64 -1.53
C ASN A 306 11.14 -9.47 -2.69
N MET A 307 10.32 -8.85 -3.54
CA MET A 307 9.74 -9.50 -4.72
C MET A 307 10.83 -9.93 -5.70
N MET A 308 11.79 -9.06 -6.01
CA MET A 308 12.88 -9.41 -6.92
C MET A 308 13.67 -10.61 -6.39
N LYS A 309 14.00 -10.64 -5.11
CA LYS A 309 14.66 -11.81 -4.48
C LYS A 309 13.86 -13.10 -4.64
N VAL A 310 12.53 -13.03 -4.42
CA VAL A 310 11.65 -14.22 -4.58
C VAL A 310 11.61 -14.67 -6.04
N LEU A 311 11.51 -13.75 -6.99
CA LEU A 311 11.51 -14.05 -8.43
C LEU A 311 12.85 -14.63 -8.91
N GLU A 312 13.96 -14.26 -8.26
CA GLU A 312 15.29 -14.85 -8.47
C GLU A 312 15.48 -16.20 -7.78
N GLY A 313 14.48 -16.68 -7.03
CA GLY A 313 14.51 -17.98 -6.32
C GLY A 313 15.14 -17.93 -4.94
N HIS A 314 15.36 -16.74 -4.37
CA HIS A 314 15.86 -16.62 -3.00
C HIS A 314 14.76 -16.81 -1.97
N THR A 315 15.12 -17.41 -0.83
CA THR A 315 14.22 -17.49 0.32
C THR A 315 14.32 -16.22 1.15
N ILE A 316 13.18 -15.63 1.50
CA ILE A 316 13.08 -14.44 2.36
C ILE A 316 12.13 -14.67 3.53
N GLN A 317 12.14 -13.76 4.51
CA GLN A 317 11.17 -13.77 5.60
C GLN A 317 9.76 -13.41 5.07
N HIS A 318 8.74 -14.13 5.54
CA HIS A 318 7.35 -13.91 5.15
C HIS A 318 6.74 -12.63 5.75
N LYS A 319 7.31 -12.14 6.84
CA LYS A 319 6.86 -10.90 7.50
C LYS A 319 8.03 -9.93 7.64
N THR A 320 7.89 -8.76 7.07
CA THR A 320 8.81 -7.61 7.23
C THR A 320 8.04 -6.50 7.92
N VAL A 321 8.57 -5.96 9.01
CA VAL A 321 7.96 -4.85 9.76
C VAL A 321 8.86 -3.63 9.66
N VAL A 322 8.28 -2.49 9.30
CA VAL A 322 8.96 -1.20 9.17
C VAL A 322 8.51 -0.29 10.30
N PRO A 323 9.43 0.23 11.13
CA PRO A 323 9.07 1.18 12.18
C PRO A 323 8.46 2.46 11.60
N CYS A 324 7.41 2.95 12.27
CA CYS A 324 6.82 4.26 12.01
C CYS A 324 7.44 5.33 12.95
N HIS A 325 7.21 6.60 12.66
CA HIS A 325 7.61 7.69 13.54
C HIS A 325 6.62 8.84 13.55
N LEU A 326 6.54 9.53 14.68
CA LEU A 326 5.70 10.71 14.83
C LEU A 326 6.44 11.93 14.29
N VAL A 327 5.88 12.57 13.28
CA VAL A 327 6.30 13.88 12.78
C VAL A 327 5.55 14.94 13.58
N LYS A 328 6.26 15.58 14.50
CA LYS A 328 5.68 16.61 15.35
C LYS A 328 5.56 17.93 14.61
N ARG A 329 4.38 18.54 14.72
CA ARG A 329 4.07 19.89 14.21
C ARG A 329 3.34 20.70 15.30
N LYS A 330 2.42 21.55 14.90
CA LYS A 330 1.78 22.53 15.79
C LYS A 330 0.56 22.01 16.56
N THR A 331 0.08 20.78 16.31
CA THR A 331 -1.08 20.22 17.01
C THR A 331 -0.74 19.38 18.24
N THR A 332 0.55 19.32 18.63
CA THR A 332 1.01 18.64 19.85
C THR A 332 2.08 19.47 20.55
N ASN A 333 2.16 19.37 21.89
CA ASN A 333 3.07 20.14 22.75
C ASN A 333 3.96 19.25 23.67
N PHE A 334 4.18 17.98 23.31
CA PHE A 334 5.02 17.02 24.03
C PHE A 334 6.18 16.49 23.20
#